data_5ce8f94094980fb32028aabca1c4f494
#
_entry.id   5ce8f94094980fb32028aabca1c4f494
#
_cell.length_a   1.000
_cell.length_b   1.000
_cell.length_c   1.000
_cell.angle_alpha   90.00
_cell.angle_beta   90.00
_cell.angle_gamma   90.00
#
_symmetry.space_group_name_H-M   'P 1'
#
loop_
_entity.id
_entity.type
_entity.pdbx_description
1 polymer ?
#
loop_
_entity_poly.entity_id
_entity_poly.type
_entity_poly.pdbx_seq_one_letter_code
_entity_poly.pdbx_strand_id
1 'polypeptide(L)'
;VDEVLDEPKEVLKLAHRQINRGGIGTLLETDLCTEEELECPHTVKAAANPSGRCFWFSRGALRGSRPHVGIYAFSPSVLSAVSARRSTPLSAAESLEQLSWLEIGYAIWGDPSSGGIQINTQTDYDLLCKVVKE
;
A
#
# COMPACT_ATOMS: atom_id res chain seq x y z
N VAL A 1 -12.82 14.03 -8.39
CA VAL A 1 -11.78 15.01 -8.00
C VAL A 1 -11.91 15.39 -6.54
N ASP A 2 -13.15 15.67 -6.09
CA ASP A 2 -13.37 16.03 -4.70
C ASP A 2 -13.00 14.92 -3.73
N GLU A 3 -13.28 13.66 -4.08
CA GLU A 3 -12.90 12.51 -3.28
C GLU A 3 -11.39 12.42 -3.12
N VAL A 4 -10.65 12.63 -4.20
CA VAL A 4 -9.20 12.61 -4.18
C VAL A 4 -8.65 13.73 -3.30
N LEU A 5 -9.26 14.92 -3.34
CA LEU A 5 -8.84 16.06 -2.53
C LEU A 5 -9.13 15.87 -1.04
N ASP A 6 -10.13 15.07 -0.69
CA ASP A 6 -10.46 14.80 0.72
C ASP A 6 -9.51 13.79 1.36
N GLU A 7 -8.76 13.04 0.57
CA GLU A 7 -7.83 12.02 1.06
C GLU A 7 -6.49 12.53 1.59
N PRO A 8 -5.99 13.74 1.29
CA PRO A 8 -4.70 14.19 1.83
C PRO A 8 -4.60 14.12 3.34
N LYS A 9 -5.72 14.22 4.06
CA LYS A 9 -5.72 14.10 5.52
C LYS A 9 -5.28 12.71 5.98
N GLU A 10 -5.72 11.65 5.30
CA GLU A 10 -5.31 10.29 5.61
C GLU A 10 -3.84 10.07 5.29
N VAL A 11 -3.37 10.63 4.18
CA VAL A 11 -1.96 10.57 3.80
C VAL A 11 -1.08 11.25 4.85
N LEU A 12 -1.48 12.43 5.33
CA LEU A 12 -0.75 13.14 6.38
C LEU A 12 -0.73 12.36 7.70
N LYS A 13 -1.85 11.76 8.08
CA LYS A 13 -1.92 10.92 9.28
C LYS A 13 -1.00 9.71 9.14
N LEU A 14 -0.97 9.10 7.97
CA LEU A 14 -0.07 7.99 7.71
C LEU A 14 1.38 8.39 7.89
N ALA A 15 1.77 9.52 7.32
CA ALA A 15 3.14 10.02 7.45
C ALA A 15 3.51 10.29 8.90
N HIS A 16 2.59 10.88 9.67
CA HIS A 16 2.81 11.15 11.10
C HIS A 16 3.02 9.87 11.90
N ARG A 17 2.16 8.88 11.69
CA ARG A 17 2.29 7.60 12.39
C ARG A 17 3.59 6.91 12.03
N GLN A 18 4.01 7.02 10.79
CA GLN A 18 5.24 6.38 10.33
C GLN A 18 6.48 6.92 11.01
N ILE A 19 6.52 8.22 11.29
CA ILE A 19 7.63 8.83 12.00
C ILE A 19 7.80 8.18 13.38
N ASN A 20 6.69 7.81 14.02
CA ASN A 20 6.71 7.25 15.37
C ASN A 20 6.90 5.72 15.40
N ARG A 21 6.54 5.02 14.33
CA ARG A 21 6.61 3.54 14.27
C ARG A 21 7.95 3.00 13.78
N GLY A 22 8.61 3.71 12.89
CA GLY A 22 9.69 3.15 12.10
C GLY A 22 9.15 2.21 11.02
N GLY A 23 9.95 1.80 10.07
CA GLY A 23 9.52 0.95 8.96
C GLY A 23 8.79 1.71 7.85
N ILE A 24 7.76 1.10 7.29
CA ILE A 24 7.04 1.64 6.13
C ILE A 24 5.55 1.67 6.45
N GLY A 25 4.88 2.77 6.14
CA GLY A 25 3.43 2.90 6.29
C GLY A 25 2.73 2.80 4.96
N THR A 26 1.53 2.23 4.96
CA THR A 26 0.65 2.18 3.79
C THR A 26 -0.81 2.25 4.24
N LEU A 27 -1.74 2.19 3.29
CA LEU A 27 -3.17 2.23 3.58
C LEU A 27 -3.83 0.94 3.09
N LEU A 28 -4.80 0.46 3.87
CA LEU A 28 -5.63 -0.69 3.51
C LEU A 28 -7.10 -0.29 3.65
N GLU A 29 -7.94 -0.78 2.76
CA GLU A 29 -9.38 -0.62 2.96
C GLU A 29 -9.81 -1.40 4.19
N THR A 30 -10.88 -0.93 4.84
CA THR A 30 -11.32 -1.52 6.11
C THR A 30 -12.01 -2.86 5.95
N ASP A 31 -12.68 -3.08 4.83
CA ASP A 31 -13.40 -4.31 4.57
C ASP A 31 -12.51 -5.35 3.89
N LEU A 32 -12.82 -6.62 4.12
CA LEU A 32 -12.13 -7.70 3.42
C LEU A 32 -12.46 -7.65 1.93
N CYS A 33 -11.57 -8.21 1.12
CA CYS A 33 -11.79 -8.31 -0.32
C CYS A 33 -13.06 -9.10 -0.63
N THR A 34 -13.85 -8.58 -1.57
CA THR A 34 -14.98 -9.30 -2.15
C THR A 34 -14.48 -10.39 -3.10
N GLU A 35 -15.36 -11.34 -3.47
CA GLU A 35 -14.98 -12.35 -4.45
C GLU A 35 -14.53 -11.74 -5.77
N GLU A 36 -15.19 -10.65 -6.18
CA GLU A 36 -14.83 -9.94 -7.40
C GLU A 36 -13.43 -9.33 -7.29
N GLU A 37 -13.12 -8.72 -6.16
CA GLU A 37 -11.79 -8.15 -5.90
C GLU A 37 -10.71 -9.23 -5.83
N LEU A 38 -11.02 -10.38 -5.23
CA LEU A 38 -10.07 -11.48 -5.14
C LEU A 38 -9.62 -11.97 -6.51
N GLU A 39 -10.51 -11.96 -7.49
CA GLU A 39 -10.22 -12.42 -8.84
C GLU A 39 -9.64 -11.34 -9.75
N CYS A 40 -9.68 -10.08 -9.32
CA CYS A 40 -9.20 -8.97 -10.13
C CYS A 40 -7.69 -8.76 -9.94
N PRO A 41 -6.86 -8.97 -10.98
CA PRO A 41 -5.42 -8.80 -10.85
C PRO A 41 -4.98 -7.34 -10.66
N HIS A 42 -5.88 -6.38 -10.92
CA HIS A 42 -5.60 -4.96 -10.69
C HIS A 42 -5.80 -4.57 -9.22
N THR A 43 -6.55 -5.36 -8.46
CA THR A 43 -6.68 -5.16 -7.04
C THR A 43 -5.55 -5.90 -6.34
N VAL A 44 -4.68 -5.16 -5.67
CA VAL A 44 -3.62 -5.75 -4.86
C VAL A 44 -4.21 -6.13 -3.50
N LYS A 45 -3.99 -7.36 -3.09
CA LYS A 45 -4.50 -7.90 -1.82
C LYS A 45 -3.39 -7.88 -0.80
N ALA A 46 -3.70 -7.41 0.40
CA ALA A 46 -2.75 -7.37 1.50
C ALA A 46 -3.17 -8.34 2.60
N ALA A 47 -2.26 -9.21 2.98
CA ALA A 47 -2.43 -10.07 4.14
C ALA A 47 -1.88 -9.31 5.36
N ALA A 48 -2.76 -8.96 6.29
CA ALA A 48 -2.38 -8.18 7.45
C ALA A 48 -3.06 -8.71 8.69
N ASN A 49 -2.42 -8.54 9.85
CA ASN A 49 -3.04 -8.88 11.12
C ASN A 49 -3.99 -7.74 11.57
N PRO A 50 -4.78 -7.95 12.64
CA PRO A 50 -5.71 -6.91 13.11
C PRO A 50 -5.05 -5.59 13.49
N SER A 51 -3.77 -5.59 13.87
CA SER A 51 -3.05 -4.36 14.19
C SER A 51 -2.54 -3.62 12.95
N GLY A 52 -2.72 -4.19 11.76
CA GLY A 52 -2.31 -3.56 10.51
C GLY A 52 -0.95 -3.97 10.00
N ARG A 53 -0.24 -4.86 10.71
CA ARG A 53 1.05 -5.35 10.21
C ARG A 53 0.83 -6.23 9.00
N CYS A 54 1.42 -5.83 7.86
CA CYS A 54 1.27 -6.55 6.60
C CYS A 54 2.33 -7.65 6.49
N PHE A 55 1.89 -8.86 6.15
CA PHE A 55 2.78 -10.00 5.98
C PHE A 55 3.11 -10.27 4.52
N TRP A 56 2.16 -10.02 3.63
CA TRP A 56 2.35 -10.28 2.21
C TRP A 56 1.36 -9.49 1.38
N PHE A 57 1.68 -9.38 0.09
CA PHE A 57 0.83 -8.72 -0.91
C PHE A 57 0.77 -9.61 -2.14
N SER A 58 -0.38 -9.67 -2.80
CA SER A 58 -0.52 -10.47 -4.02
C SER A 58 -1.56 -9.87 -4.96
N ARG A 59 -1.37 -10.11 -6.25
CA ARG A 59 -2.40 -9.82 -7.27
C ARG A 59 -3.35 -10.99 -7.45
N GLY A 60 -2.95 -12.17 -7.00
CA GLY A 60 -3.80 -13.36 -7.01
C GLY A 60 -4.81 -13.36 -5.87
N ALA A 61 -5.68 -14.35 -5.86
CA ALA A 61 -6.68 -14.50 -4.81
C ALA A 61 -6.00 -14.84 -3.48
N LEU A 62 -6.32 -14.08 -2.45
CA LEU A 62 -5.78 -14.25 -1.10
C LEU A 62 -6.92 -14.04 -0.12
N ARG A 63 -7.57 -15.12 0.27
CA ARG A 63 -8.76 -15.06 1.12
C ARG A 63 -8.42 -14.53 2.50
N GLY A 64 -9.31 -13.67 3.03
CA GLY A 64 -9.08 -12.99 4.30
C GLY A 64 -8.22 -11.74 4.16
N SER A 65 -7.86 -11.37 2.95
CA SER A 65 -7.07 -10.18 2.67
C SER A 65 -7.93 -8.92 2.59
N ARG A 66 -7.27 -7.77 2.61
CA ARG A 66 -7.89 -6.46 2.43
C ARG A 66 -7.30 -5.78 1.21
N PRO A 67 -8.12 -5.01 0.47
CA PRO A 67 -7.58 -4.26 -0.66
C PRO A 67 -6.51 -3.27 -0.21
N HIS A 68 -5.42 -3.24 -0.93
CA HIS A 68 -4.29 -2.37 -0.66
C HIS A 68 -4.41 -1.08 -1.46
N VAL A 69 -4.19 0.04 -0.79
CA VAL A 69 -4.10 1.34 -1.44
C VAL A 69 -2.63 1.68 -1.57
N GLY A 70 -2.14 1.82 -2.81
CA GLY A 70 -0.72 1.91 -3.14
C GLY A 70 -0.06 3.24 -2.80
N ILE A 71 -0.23 3.71 -1.58
CA ILE A 71 0.40 4.92 -1.04
C ILE A 71 1.32 4.49 0.10
N TYR A 72 2.53 5.04 0.14
CA TYR A 72 3.51 4.67 1.16
C TYR A 72 4.06 5.89 1.86
N ALA A 73 4.38 5.72 3.13
CA ALA A 73 5.11 6.70 3.91
C ALA A 73 6.42 6.07 4.40
N PHE A 74 7.51 6.78 4.19
CA PHE A 74 8.85 6.33 4.58
C PHE A 74 9.54 7.41 5.40
N SER A 75 10.37 7.00 6.37
CA SER A 75 11.38 7.93 6.88
C SER A 75 12.45 8.14 5.80
N PRO A 76 13.18 9.25 5.81
CA PRO A 76 14.22 9.49 4.79
C PRO A 76 15.25 8.38 4.69
N SER A 77 15.67 7.80 5.81
CA SER A 77 16.66 6.73 5.80
C SER A 77 16.11 5.45 5.18
N VAL A 78 14.85 5.11 5.46
CA VAL A 78 14.22 3.93 4.88
C VAL A 78 13.98 4.14 3.38
N LEU A 79 13.52 5.32 2.98
CA LEU A 79 13.32 5.63 1.57
C LEU A 79 14.64 5.47 0.79
N SER A 80 15.74 5.98 1.32
CA SER A 80 17.05 5.84 0.69
C SER A 80 17.43 4.37 0.54
N ALA A 81 17.20 3.57 1.58
CA ALA A 81 17.54 2.15 1.56
C ALA A 81 16.70 1.37 0.54
N VAL A 82 15.39 1.60 0.50
CA VAL A 82 14.53 0.83 -0.42
C VAL A 82 14.66 1.30 -1.87
N SER A 83 14.96 2.58 -2.11
CA SER A 83 15.12 3.08 -3.47
C SER A 83 16.38 2.54 -4.16
N ALA A 84 17.35 2.08 -3.40
CA ALA A 84 18.56 1.45 -3.93
C ALA A 84 18.38 -0.03 -4.23
N ARG A 85 17.23 -0.63 -3.87
CA ARG A 85 17.00 -2.07 -4.05
C ARG A 85 16.58 -2.40 -5.47
N ARG A 86 17.01 -3.57 -5.91
CA ARG A 86 16.60 -4.11 -7.21
C ARG A 86 15.42 -5.05 -7.01
N SER A 87 14.67 -5.29 -8.08
CA SER A 87 13.57 -6.24 -8.03
C SER A 87 14.12 -7.64 -7.71
N THR A 88 13.30 -8.40 -6.98
CA THR A 88 13.58 -9.79 -6.64
C THR A 88 12.70 -10.70 -7.51
N PRO A 89 12.98 -12.00 -7.57
CA PRO A 89 12.08 -12.93 -8.29
C PRO A 89 10.63 -12.83 -7.84
N LEU A 90 10.40 -12.70 -6.52
CA LEU A 90 9.03 -12.58 -5.99
C LEU A 90 8.37 -11.28 -6.39
N SER A 91 9.07 -10.15 -6.24
CA SER A 91 8.50 -8.85 -6.59
C SER A 91 8.28 -8.73 -8.09
N ALA A 92 9.14 -9.31 -8.91
CA ALA A 92 8.98 -9.30 -10.36
C ALA A 92 7.79 -10.17 -10.81
N ALA A 93 7.63 -11.35 -10.20
CA ALA A 93 6.54 -12.27 -10.54
C ALA A 93 5.17 -11.64 -10.28
N GLU A 94 5.03 -10.91 -9.18
CA GLU A 94 3.77 -10.26 -8.81
C GLU A 94 3.65 -8.84 -9.37
N SER A 95 4.74 -8.26 -9.89
CA SER A 95 4.83 -6.85 -10.25
C SER A 95 4.49 -5.93 -9.06
N LEU A 96 5.02 -6.28 -7.88
CA LEU A 96 4.81 -5.56 -6.63
C LEU A 96 6.15 -5.31 -5.96
N GLU A 97 6.60 -4.07 -6.02
CA GLU A 97 7.90 -3.65 -5.49
C GLU A 97 7.99 -3.84 -3.97
N GLN A 98 6.89 -3.64 -3.24
CA GLN A 98 6.88 -3.74 -1.78
C GLN A 98 7.24 -5.13 -1.25
N LEU A 99 7.15 -6.17 -2.06
CA LEU A 99 7.58 -7.50 -1.67
C LEU A 99 9.08 -7.54 -1.40
N SER A 100 9.86 -6.79 -2.17
CA SER A 100 11.31 -6.72 -1.95
C SER A 100 11.65 -6.07 -0.61
N TRP A 101 10.82 -5.13 -0.15
CA TRP A 101 11.02 -4.49 1.16
C TRP A 101 10.75 -5.45 2.31
N LEU A 102 9.71 -6.27 2.18
CA LEU A 102 9.42 -7.31 3.16
C LEU A 102 10.54 -8.34 3.22
N GLU A 103 11.09 -8.71 2.07
CA GLU A 103 12.16 -9.72 1.99
C GLU A 103 13.40 -9.30 2.75
N ILE A 104 13.71 -8.02 2.80
CA ILE A 104 14.90 -7.53 3.51
C ILE A 104 14.60 -7.18 4.96
N GLY A 105 13.38 -7.40 5.42
CA GLY A 105 13.02 -7.32 6.83
C GLY A 105 12.36 -6.04 7.30
N TYR A 106 11.96 -5.15 6.40
CA TYR A 106 11.21 -3.97 6.82
C TYR A 106 9.78 -4.34 7.17
N ALA A 107 9.28 -3.75 8.25
CA ALA A 107 7.87 -3.87 8.61
C ALA A 107 7.05 -2.90 7.76
N ILE A 108 5.93 -3.39 7.23
CA ILE A 108 4.96 -2.55 6.51
C ILE A 108 3.69 -2.53 7.34
N TRP A 109 3.24 -1.33 7.71
CA TRP A 109 2.06 -1.14 8.54
C TRP A 109 0.95 -0.48 7.72
N GLY A 110 -0.21 -1.13 7.67
CA GLY A 110 -1.38 -0.62 6.95
C GLY A 110 -2.33 0.09 7.89
N ASP A 111 -2.55 1.38 7.64
CA ASP A 111 -3.57 2.14 8.34
C ASP A 111 -4.88 2.05 7.57
N PRO A 112 -6.04 2.15 8.25
CA PRO A 112 -7.32 2.07 7.56
C PRO A 112 -7.53 3.28 6.66
N SER A 113 -8.01 3.01 5.45
CA SER A 113 -8.45 4.04 4.50
C SER A 113 -9.96 4.14 4.56
N SER A 114 -10.49 5.34 4.38
CA SER A 114 -11.95 5.55 4.30
C SER A 114 -12.56 4.95 3.02
N GLY A 115 -11.74 4.37 2.15
CA GLY A 115 -12.22 3.69 0.96
C GLY A 115 -12.54 4.61 -0.20
N GLY A 116 -12.12 5.86 -0.14
CA GLY A 116 -12.40 6.83 -1.19
C GLY A 116 -11.54 6.66 -2.44
N ILE A 117 -10.34 6.09 -2.30
CA ILE A 117 -9.41 5.97 -3.43
C ILE A 117 -9.04 4.51 -3.66
N GLN A 118 -9.32 4.02 -4.86
CA GLN A 118 -8.83 2.73 -5.33
C GLN A 118 -7.96 2.95 -6.54
N ILE A 119 -6.72 2.48 -6.46
CA ILE A 119 -5.77 2.62 -7.57
C ILE A 119 -5.74 1.32 -8.35
N ASN A 120 -6.66 1.19 -9.30
CA ASN A 120 -6.81 -0.01 -10.12
C ASN A 120 -6.27 0.18 -11.53
N THR A 121 -6.04 1.44 -11.94
CA THR A 121 -5.58 1.78 -13.28
C THR A 121 -4.45 2.80 -13.20
N GLN A 122 -3.72 2.96 -14.29
CA GLN A 122 -2.68 3.98 -14.39
C GLN A 122 -3.25 5.38 -14.20
N THR A 123 -4.47 5.62 -14.68
CA THR A 123 -5.14 6.91 -14.54
C THR A 123 -5.39 7.23 -13.07
N ASP A 124 -5.88 6.25 -12.30
CA ASP A 124 -6.12 6.44 -10.87
C ASP A 124 -4.82 6.74 -10.14
N TYR A 125 -3.76 6.02 -10.47
CA TYR A 125 -2.45 6.22 -9.88
C TYR A 125 -1.90 7.63 -10.19
N ASP A 126 -2.00 8.06 -11.43
CA ASP A 126 -1.51 9.39 -11.84
C ASP A 126 -2.27 10.50 -11.14
N LEU A 127 -3.59 10.34 -11.00
CA LEU A 127 -4.42 11.32 -10.31
C LEU A 127 -4.02 11.43 -8.83
N LEU A 128 -3.81 10.31 -8.17
CA LEU A 128 -3.38 10.29 -6.78
C LEU A 128 -2.00 10.91 -6.59
N CYS A 129 -1.04 10.57 -7.45
CA CYS A 129 0.30 11.15 -7.39
C CYS A 129 0.26 12.66 -7.53
N LYS A 130 -0.62 13.19 -8.39
CA LYS A 130 -0.80 14.62 -8.57
C LYS A 130 -1.27 15.29 -7.28
N VAL A 131 -2.22 14.66 -6.57
CA VAL A 131 -2.74 15.19 -5.31
C VAL A 131 -1.66 15.17 -4.22
N VAL A 132 -0.92 14.08 -4.11
CA VAL A 132 0.11 13.92 -3.07
C VAL A 132 1.27 14.89 -3.27
N LYS A 133 1.64 15.21 -4.51
CA LYS A 133 2.73 16.14 -4.79
C LYS A 133 2.37 17.60 -4.52
N GLU A 134 1.10 17.93 -4.56
CA GLU A 134 0.61 19.27 -4.23
C GLU A 134 0.47 19.45 -2.73
#